data_a1557b31ceaaa345bbb725202e8ad3cb
#
_entry.id   a1557b31ceaaa345bbb725202e8ad3cb
#
_cell.length_a   1.000
_cell.length_b   1.000
_cell.length_c   1.000
_cell.angle_alpha   90.00
_cell.angle_beta   90.00
_cell.angle_gamma   90.00
#
_symmetry.space_group_name_H-M   'P 1'
#
loop_
_entity.id
_entity.type
_entity.pdbx_description
1 polymer ?
#
loop_
_entity_poly.entity_id
_entity_poly.type
_entity_poly.pdbx_seq_one_letter_code
_entity_poly.pdbx_strand_id
1 'polypeptide(L)'
;MTVALLAAALIVGSVASAAPSRPPGDAALLRRHLPVLVLHPAERYPPVAVDAFLAASDPLVRRPDGTYAPAALGERATRLDVRDCSVRLGPAEIDCYAPLATGPPTVYGAVHRRGGRIVVQYWLFSPVNLWSPVVPPATNAWQAHEGDWEHVAIVLDARGVPLQGGYAQHCGGVRAPWSQIARHPGTLRPVVYVALGSHASYLRPGRHATDPRCWPDPQVVVPIFTALGYRMDDHAGRGRRILALRLVRLTATTPAWTSFTGTWGEDRYARLGDVTFQDGAGPIGPTHKRAWRDPVGEVASWPRAR
;
A
#
# COMPACT_ATOMS: atom_id res chain seq x y z
N MET A 1 -72.28 -33.92 -33.33
CA MET A 1 -71.44 -33.35 -32.21
C MET A 1 -70.04 -33.91 -32.36
N THR A 2 -69.12 -33.13 -32.91
CA THR A 2 -67.73 -33.54 -33.18
C THR A 2 -66.83 -32.84 -32.20
N VAL A 3 -66.17 -33.60 -31.33
CA VAL A 3 -65.21 -33.07 -30.28
C VAL A 3 -63.84 -33.00 -30.91
N ALA A 4 -63.28 -31.80 -31.04
CA ALA A 4 -61.91 -31.57 -31.48
C ALA A 4 -60.97 -31.60 -30.25
N LEU A 5 -60.01 -32.55 -30.22
CA LEU A 5 -58.91 -32.60 -29.27
C LEU A 5 -57.83 -31.65 -29.75
N LEU A 6 -57.53 -30.61 -28.94
CA LEU A 6 -56.32 -29.79 -29.07
C LEU A 6 -55.17 -30.50 -28.35
N ALA A 7 -54.14 -30.89 -29.09
CA ALA A 7 -52.86 -31.35 -28.53
C ALA A 7 -51.98 -30.12 -28.26
N ALA A 8 -51.66 -29.85 -27.00
CA ALA A 8 -50.68 -28.84 -26.60
C ALA A 8 -49.27 -29.45 -26.67
N ALA A 9 -48.41 -28.96 -27.56
CA ALA A 9 -47.01 -29.32 -27.65
C ALA A 9 -46.22 -28.54 -26.59
N LEU A 10 -45.68 -29.21 -25.60
CA LEU A 10 -44.70 -28.67 -24.64
C LEU A 10 -43.35 -28.52 -25.36
N ILE A 11 -42.95 -27.28 -25.62
CA ILE A 11 -41.60 -26.96 -26.04
C ILE A 11 -40.72 -26.96 -24.81
N VAL A 12 -39.97 -28.03 -24.57
CA VAL A 12 -38.90 -28.06 -23.57
C VAL A 12 -37.70 -27.33 -24.14
N GLY A 13 -37.56 -26.04 -23.80
CA GLY A 13 -36.40 -25.26 -24.16
C GLY A 13 -35.18 -25.78 -23.39
N SER A 14 -34.22 -26.40 -24.09
CA SER A 14 -32.92 -26.76 -23.54
C SER A 14 -32.19 -25.50 -23.13
N VAL A 15 -32.07 -25.25 -21.81
CA VAL A 15 -31.18 -24.21 -21.28
C VAL A 15 -29.74 -24.70 -21.48
N ALA A 16 -29.10 -24.21 -22.54
CA ALA A 16 -27.70 -24.47 -22.78
C ALA A 16 -26.92 -23.93 -21.57
N SER A 17 -26.35 -24.83 -20.75
CA SER A 17 -25.44 -24.49 -19.68
C SER A 17 -24.22 -23.85 -20.31
N ALA A 18 -24.06 -22.52 -20.14
CA ALA A 18 -22.89 -21.82 -20.62
C ALA A 18 -21.65 -22.43 -19.90
N ALA A 19 -20.71 -22.94 -20.69
CA ALA A 19 -19.47 -23.46 -20.18
C ALA A 19 -18.81 -22.40 -19.25
N PRO A 20 -18.20 -22.79 -18.13
CA PRO A 20 -17.59 -21.86 -17.21
C PRO A 20 -16.52 -21.05 -17.96
N SER A 21 -16.73 -19.74 -18.09
CA SER A 21 -15.79 -18.86 -18.76
C SER A 21 -14.44 -18.91 -18.05
N ARG A 22 -13.37 -19.11 -18.82
CA ARG A 22 -12.00 -19.09 -18.30
C ARG A 22 -11.78 -17.81 -17.49
N PRO A 23 -11.19 -17.90 -16.27
CA PRO A 23 -10.93 -16.73 -15.46
C PRO A 23 -10.07 -15.72 -16.23
N PRO A 24 -10.28 -14.40 -16.06
CA PRO A 24 -9.51 -13.38 -16.75
C PRO A 24 -8.01 -13.53 -16.50
N GLY A 25 -7.19 -13.23 -17.51
CA GLY A 25 -5.73 -13.20 -17.37
C GLY A 25 -5.28 -12.07 -16.43
N ASP A 26 -4.08 -12.20 -15.88
CA ASP A 26 -3.53 -11.27 -14.86
C ASP A 26 -3.55 -9.81 -15.34
N ALA A 27 -3.10 -9.56 -16.56
CA ALA A 27 -3.09 -8.20 -17.11
C ALA A 27 -4.49 -7.58 -17.21
N ALA A 28 -5.52 -8.40 -17.52
CA ALA A 28 -6.90 -7.93 -17.55
C ALA A 28 -7.43 -7.63 -16.15
N LEU A 29 -7.11 -8.49 -15.17
CA LEU A 29 -7.48 -8.27 -13.77
C LEU A 29 -6.84 -6.99 -13.22
N LEU A 30 -5.55 -6.79 -13.46
CA LEU A 30 -4.83 -5.59 -13.03
C LEU A 30 -5.40 -4.31 -13.65
N ARG A 31 -5.74 -4.30 -14.93
CA ARG A 31 -6.36 -3.13 -15.56
C ARG A 31 -7.78 -2.87 -15.07
N ARG A 32 -8.57 -3.94 -14.91
CA ARG A 32 -9.99 -3.86 -14.51
C ARG A 32 -10.16 -3.25 -13.11
N HIS A 33 -9.24 -3.55 -12.21
CA HIS A 33 -9.30 -3.14 -10.81
C HIS A 33 -8.27 -2.06 -10.44
N LEU A 34 -7.60 -1.45 -11.42
CA LEU A 34 -6.62 -0.39 -11.19
C LEU A 34 -7.22 0.72 -10.31
N PRO A 35 -6.67 1.01 -9.12
CA PRO A 35 -7.30 1.93 -8.18
C PRO A 35 -7.38 3.35 -8.72
N VAL A 36 -8.26 4.14 -8.11
CA VAL A 36 -8.24 5.60 -8.17
C VAL A 36 -7.71 6.09 -6.84
N LEU A 37 -6.61 6.84 -6.85
CA LEU A 37 -6.06 7.41 -5.63
C LEU A 37 -6.64 8.79 -5.38
N VAL A 38 -6.94 9.08 -4.11
CA VAL A 38 -7.37 10.41 -3.66
C VAL A 38 -6.38 10.85 -2.59
N LEU A 39 -5.50 11.78 -2.94
CA LEU A 39 -4.46 12.27 -2.04
C LEU A 39 -5.01 13.36 -1.11
N HIS A 40 -4.37 13.53 0.04
CA HIS A 40 -4.59 14.71 0.87
C HIS A 40 -4.11 15.98 0.11
N PRO A 41 -4.77 17.16 0.26
CA PRO A 41 -4.37 18.38 -0.45
C PRO A 41 -2.93 18.82 -0.19
N ALA A 42 -2.41 18.57 1.02
CA ALA A 42 -1.05 18.92 1.41
C ALA A 42 -0.02 17.81 1.13
N GLU A 43 -0.40 16.71 0.44
CA GLU A 43 0.55 15.64 0.12
C GLU A 43 1.57 16.11 -0.93
N ARG A 44 2.85 16.04 -0.56
CA ARG A 44 3.99 16.48 -1.38
C ARG A 44 4.69 15.30 -2.07
N TYR A 45 4.60 14.10 -1.51
CA TYR A 45 5.32 12.90 -1.93
C TYR A 45 4.37 11.79 -2.39
N PRO A 46 3.63 12.00 -3.49
CA PRO A 46 2.65 11.03 -3.97
C PRO A 46 3.33 9.73 -4.42
N PRO A 47 2.58 8.64 -4.57
CA PRO A 47 3.11 7.40 -5.13
C PRO A 47 3.71 7.60 -6.52
N VAL A 48 4.99 7.20 -6.67
CA VAL A 48 5.80 7.37 -7.88
C VAL A 48 6.51 6.08 -8.27
N ALA A 49 7.24 6.11 -9.39
CA ALA A 49 8.14 5.02 -9.75
C ALA A 49 9.37 4.99 -8.83
N VAL A 50 9.84 3.78 -8.51
CA VAL A 50 11.03 3.60 -7.67
C VAL A 50 12.34 3.97 -8.37
N ASP A 51 12.30 4.14 -9.70
CA ASP A 51 13.50 4.30 -10.51
C ASP A 51 14.35 5.51 -10.06
N ALA A 52 13.70 6.64 -9.76
CA ALA A 52 14.38 7.83 -9.27
C ALA A 52 14.98 7.62 -7.87
N PHE A 53 14.25 6.95 -6.99
CA PHE A 53 14.73 6.61 -5.64
C PHE A 53 15.94 5.69 -5.70
N LEU A 54 15.90 4.62 -6.50
CA LEU A 54 17.00 3.70 -6.67
C LEU A 54 18.25 4.37 -7.28
N ALA A 55 18.05 5.25 -8.27
CA ALA A 55 19.14 6.01 -8.89
C ALA A 55 19.81 7.00 -7.92
N ALA A 56 19.05 7.52 -6.98
CA ALA A 56 19.52 8.47 -5.96
C ALA A 56 20.09 7.78 -4.70
N SER A 57 19.86 6.48 -4.53
CA SER A 57 20.26 5.74 -3.32
C SER A 57 21.56 5.01 -3.51
N ASP A 58 22.32 4.92 -2.42
CA ASP A 58 23.46 4.01 -2.30
C ASP A 58 23.02 2.71 -1.62
N PRO A 59 23.25 1.56 -2.25
CA PRO A 59 23.11 0.29 -1.57
C PRO A 59 24.22 0.13 -0.53
N LEU A 60 23.85 -0.15 0.71
CA LEU A 60 24.78 -0.27 1.82
C LEU A 60 24.69 -1.64 2.47
N VAL A 61 25.83 -2.14 2.96
CA VAL A 61 25.92 -3.35 3.80
C VAL A 61 26.30 -2.96 5.22
N ARG A 62 25.60 -3.52 6.21
CA ARG A 62 25.92 -3.33 7.60
C ARG A 62 27.13 -4.19 7.98
N ARG A 63 28.16 -3.56 8.57
CA ARG A 63 29.34 -4.23 9.09
C ARG A 63 29.11 -4.77 10.52
N PRO A 64 29.97 -5.69 11.00
CA PRO A 64 29.87 -6.23 12.37
C PRO A 64 29.96 -5.16 13.48
N ASP A 65 30.69 -4.08 13.24
CA ASP A 65 30.82 -2.93 14.15
C ASP A 65 29.59 -1.99 14.15
N GLY A 66 28.57 -2.32 13.35
CA GLY A 66 27.35 -1.53 13.21
C GLY A 66 27.44 -0.40 12.19
N THR A 67 28.61 -0.13 11.62
CA THR A 67 28.77 0.86 10.53
C THR A 67 28.27 0.33 9.20
N TYR A 68 28.14 1.22 8.22
CA TYR A 68 27.69 0.87 6.87
C TYR A 68 28.81 1.12 5.86
N ALA A 69 28.84 0.30 4.82
CA ALA A 69 29.76 0.44 3.69
C ALA A 69 29.01 0.28 2.38
N PRO A 70 29.48 0.91 1.29
CA PRO A 70 28.94 0.70 -0.05
C PRO A 70 28.93 -0.78 -0.43
N ALA A 71 27.86 -1.21 -1.12
CA ALA A 71 27.69 -2.56 -1.64
C ALA A 71 27.03 -2.51 -3.02
N ALA A 72 27.00 -3.63 -3.73
CA ALA A 72 26.16 -3.76 -4.91
C ALA A 72 24.69 -4.02 -4.47
N LEU A 73 23.75 -3.49 -5.24
CA LEU A 73 22.34 -3.85 -5.06
C LEU A 73 22.18 -5.36 -5.31
N GLY A 74 21.69 -6.08 -4.32
CA GLY A 74 21.53 -7.54 -4.36
C GLY A 74 21.64 -8.14 -2.96
N GLU A 75 22.05 -9.39 -2.87
CA GLU A 75 22.06 -10.18 -1.63
C GLU A 75 22.92 -9.59 -0.48
N ARG A 76 23.94 -8.79 -0.80
CA ARG A 76 24.84 -8.21 0.20
C ARG A 76 24.33 -6.89 0.79
N ALA A 77 23.61 -6.09 0.02
CA ALA A 77 23.09 -4.82 0.52
C ALA A 77 21.98 -5.08 1.53
N THR A 78 22.09 -4.44 2.69
CA THR A 78 21.11 -4.57 3.79
C THR A 78 20.19 -3.36 3.89
N ARG A 79 20.54 -2.24 3.26
CA ARG A 79 19.67 -1.06 3.13
C ARG A 79 20.01 -0.24 1.89
N LEU A 80 19.04 0.56 1.46
CA LEU A 80 19.22 1.69 0.56
C LEU A 80 19.30 2.96 1.41
N ASP A 81 20.05 3.97 0.93
CA ASP A 81 20.23 5.24 1.62
C ASP A 81 20.31 6.34 0.56
N VAL A 82 19.41 7.31 0.60
CA VAL A 82 19.36 8.39 -0.40
C VAL A 82 20.55 9.30 -0.19
N ARG A 83 21.40 9.46 -1.23
CA ARG A 83 22.59 10.32 -1.18
C ARG A 83 22.22 11.75 -0.83
N ASP A 84 23.03 12.35 0.05
CA ASP A 84 22.92 13.75 0.45
C ASP A 84 21.54 14.14 1.01
N CYS A 85 20.79 13.15 1.51
CA CYS A 85 19.47 13.32 2.07
C CYS A 85 19.33 12.51 3.35
N SER A 86 18.55 12.97 4.31
CA SER A 86 18.26 12.21 5.53
C SER A 86 17.00 12.71 6.19
N VAL A 87 16.17 11.78 6.65
CA VAL A 87 14.98 12.10 7.46
C VAL A 87 15.31 12.63 8.86
N ARG A 88 16.60 12.62 9.24
CA ARG A 88 17.09 13.19 10.51
C ARG A 88 17.31 14.69 10.43
N LEU A 89 17.37 15.22 9.22
CA LEU A 89 17.59 16.63 8.96
C LEU A 89 16.35 17.46 9.27
N GLY A 90 16.51 18.75 9.36
CA GLY A 90 15.41 19.68 9.58
C GLY A 90 14.50 19.84 8.36
N PRO A 91 13.43 20.65 8.47
CA PRO A 91 12.42 20.76 7.43
C PRO A 91 12.93 21.23 6.06
N ALA A 92 13.96 22.07 6.05
CA ALA A 92 14.54 22.56 4.81
C ALA A 92 15.30 21.46 4.07
N GLU A 93 15.94 20.56 4.79
CA GLU A 93 16.74 19.48 4.25
C GLU A 93 15.86 18.32 3.76
N ILE A 94 14.65 18.17 4.31
CA ILE A 94 13.68 17.17 3.84
C ILE A 94 13.23 17.48 2.39
N ASP A 95 13.34 18.71 1.92
CA ASP A 95 13.03 19.06 0.52
C ASP A 95 13.93 18.36 -0.50
N CYS A 96 15.03 17.76 -0.07
CA CYS A 96 15.90 16.94 -0.92
C CYS A 96 15.19 15.74 -1.54
N TYR A 97 14.10 15.26 -0.95
CA TYR A 97 13.28 14.18 -1.53
C TYR A 97 12.32 14.67 -2.63
N ALA A 98 12.10 15.96 -2.77
CA ALA A 98 11.14 16.50 -3.74
C ALA A 98 11.46 16.12 -5.21
N PRO A 99 12.73 16.08 -5.66
CA PRO A 99 13.07 15.59 -6.99
C PRO A 99 12.68 14.14 -7.23
N LEU A 100 12.65 13.31 -6.17
CA LEU A 100 12.31 11.88 -6.26
C LEU A 100 10.79 11.66 -6.39
N ALA A 101 9.99 12.66 -6.03
CA ALA A 101 8.53 12.62 -6.13
C ALA A 101 8.01 13.12 -7.48
N THR A 102 8.90 13.38 -8.43
CA THR A 102 8.56 13.81 -9.79
C THR A 102 8.27 12.62 -10.70
N GLY A 103 7.47 12.83 -11.73
CA GLY A 103 7.14 11.79 -12.69
C GLY A 103 5.68 11.33 -12.62
N PRO A 104 5.29 10.39 -13.49
CA PRO A 104 3.92 9.90 -13.53
C PRO A 104 3.60 9.08 -12.29
N PRO A 105 2.43 9.31 -11.65
CA PRO A 105 1.97 8.48 -10.55
C PRO A 105 1.97 7.00 -10.94
N THR A 106 2.66 6.18 -10.17
CA THR A 106 2.92 4.79 -10.52
C THR A 106 2.40 3.85 -9.43
N VAL A 107 1.86 2.71 -9.85
CA VAL A 107 1.50 1.59 -8.97
C VAL A 107 2.07 0.29 -9.50
N TYR A 108 2.41 -0.60 -8.60
CA TYR A 108 2.97 -1.91 -8.90
C TYR A 108 1.92 -2.98 -8.65
N GLY A 109 1.48 -3.66 -9.72
CA GLY A 109 0.38 -4.62 -9.68
C GLY A 109 0.84 -6.07 -9.67
N ALA A 110 0.34 -6.86 -8.74
CA ALA A 110 0.55 -8.30 -8.65
C ALA A 110 -0.75 -9.09 -8.62
N VAL A 111 -0.73 -10.31 -9.14
CA VAL A 111 -1.85 -11.25 -9.08
C VAL A 111 -1.39 -12.55 -8.46
N HIS A 112 -2.05 -12.96 -7.40
CA HIS A 112 -1.79 -14.22 -6.72
C HIS A 112 -3.00 -15.14 -6.87
N ARG A 113 -2.75 -16.44 -7.11
CA ARG A 113 -3.79 -17.47 -7.22
C ARG A 113 -3.50 -18.56 -6.21
N ARG A 114 -4.35 -18.68 -5.19
CA ARG A 114 -4.15 -19.64 -4.11
C ARG A 114 -5.48 -20.04 -3.49
N GLY A 115 -5.66 -21.35 -3.21
CA GLY A 115 -6.80 -21.85 -2.47
C GLY A 115 -8.17 -21.49 -3.08
N GLY A 116 -8.31 -21.52 -4.42
CA GLY A 116 -9.56 -21.13 -5.08
C GLY A 116 -9.87 -19.64 -5.02
N ARG A 117 -8.91 -18.82 -4.63
CA ARG A 117 -9.01 -17.36 -4.61
C ARG A 117 -8.00 -16.74 -5.56
N ILE A 118 -8.35 -15.56 -6.07
CA ILE A 118 -7.45 -14.67 -6.78
C ILE A 118 -7.32 -13.42 -5.93
N VAL A 119 -6.09 -12.95 -5.72
CA VAL A 119 -5.84 -11.68 -5.04
C VAL A 119 -5.10 -10.77 -6.02
N VAL A 120 -5.68 -9.61 -6.26
CA VAL A 120 -5.06 -8.53 -7.04
C VAL A 120 -4.54 -7.51 -6.05
N GLN A 121 -3.22 -7.27 -6.06
CA GLN A 121 -2.57 -6.29 -5.19
C GLN A 121 -2.07 -5.11 -6.02
N TYR A 122 -2.12 -3.93 -5.41
CA TYR A 122 -1.49 -2.71 -5.91
C TYR A 122 -0.63 -2.12 -4.82
N TRP A 123 0.66 -2.09 -5.07
CA TRP A 123 1.67 -1.53 -4.18
C TRP A 123 1.97 -0.11 -4.60
N LEU A 124 2.00 0.78 -3.63
CA LEU A 124 2.27 2.21 -3.76
C LEU A 124 3.63 2.48 -3.16
N PHE A 125 4.48 3.20 -3.87
CA PHE A 125 5.78 3.61 -3.38
C PHE A 125 5.86 5.13 -3.31
N SER A 126 6.23 5.66 -2.17
CA SER A 126 6.55 7.08 -1.97
C SER A 126 8.01 7.19 -1.51
N PRO A 127 8.76 8.24 -1.92
CA PRO A 127 10.20 8.33 -1.64
C PRO A 127 10.52 8.54 -0.17
N VAL A 128 9.58 9.06 0.60
CA VAL A 128 9.75 9.34 2.03
C VAL A 128 8.40 9.33 2.72
N ASN A 129 8.36 8.81 3.94
CA ASN A 129 7.26 8.94 4.89
C ASN A 129 7.55 10.11 5.83
N LEU A 130 6.63 11.07 5.89
CA LEU A 130 6.71 12.22 6.79
C LEU A 130 5.44 12.31 7.65
N TRP A 131 5.02 11.19 8.20
CA TRP A 131 3.87 11.18 9.07
C TRP A 131 4.09 12.06 10.31
N SER A 132 3.05 12.80 10.69
CA SER A 132 3.06 13.64 11.89
C SER A 132 1.68 13.62 12.54
N PRO A 133 1.58 13.56 13.87
CA PRO A 133 0.32 13.71 14.59
C PRO A 133 -0.26 15.13 14.49
N VAL A 134 0.49 16.08 13.94
CA VAL A 134 0.10 17.48 13.77
C VAL A 134 -0.11 17.78 12.30
N VAL A 135 -1.25 18.41 11.94
CA VAL A 135 -1.57 18.82 10.57
C VAL A 135 -1.74 20.34 10.50
N PRO A 136 -1.05 21.03 9.61
CA PRO A 136 -0.05 20.53 8.66
C PRO A 136 1.13 19.90 9.41
N PRO A 137 1.84 18.94 8.78
CA PRO A 137 2.93 18.26 9.47
C PRO A 137 3.88 19.31 10.04
N ALA A 138 4.07 19.24 11.35
CA ALA A 138 5.08 20.06 11.99
C ALA A 138 6.44 19.66 11.44
N THR A 139 7.38 20.56 11.60
CA THR A 139 8.76 20.45 11.11
C THR A 139 9.51 19.21 11.60
N ASN A 140 8.96 18.49 12.58
CA ASN A 140 9.48 17.23 13.11
C ASN A 140 8.47 16.12 12.83
N ALA A 141 8.61 15.48 11.69
CA ALA A 141 7.84 14.29 11.40
C ALA A 141 8.25 13.16 12.35
N TRP A 142 7.29 12.60 13.05
CA TRP A 142 7.48 11.40 13.86
C TRP A 142 7.45 10.18 12.94
N GLN A 143 8.26 9.17 13.25
CA GLN A 143 8.39 7.96 12.45
C GLN A 143 8.72 8.23 10.97
N ALA A 144 9.37 9.34 10.68
CA ALA A 144 9.86 9.62 9.36
C ALA A 144 10.87 8.55 8.93
N HIS A 145 10.73 8.06 7.72
CA HIS A 145 11.67 7.14 7.11
C HIS A 145 11.71 7.33 5.60
N GLU A 146 12.83 7.00 5.03
CA GLU A 146 12.98 6.94 3.58
C GLU A 146 12.23 5.74 3.03
N GLY A 147 11.79 5.89 1.80
CA GLY A 147 10.99 4.89 1.10
C GLY A 147 9.74 4.50 1.89
N ASP A 148 8.62 4.40 1.24
CA ASP A 148 7.38 3.96 1.87
C ASP A 148 6.62 3.03 0.94
N TRP A 149 6.23 1.86 1.47
CA TRP A 149 5.52 0.84 0.73
C TRP A 149 4.19 0.52 1.38
N GLU A 150 3.13 1.06 0.79
CA GLU A 150 1.75 0.77 1.15
C GLU A 150 1.05 -0.07 0.08
N HIS A 151 -0.06 -0.71 0.41
CA HIS A 151 -0.78 -1.50 -0.58
C HIS A 151 -2.27 -1.60 -0.35
N VAL A 152 -2.97 -1.94 -1.42
CA VAL A 152 -4.36 -2.39 -1.39
C VAL A 152 -4.47 -3.75 -2.07
N ALA A 153 -5.37 -4.59 -1.57
CA ALA A 153 -5.62 -5.92 -2.09
C ALA A 153 -7.11 -6.12 -2.37
N ILE A 154 -7.44 -6.77 -3.49
CA ILE A 154 -8.80 -7.16 -3.83
C ILE A 154 -8.84 -8.67 -3.90
N VAL A 155 -9.61 -9.29 -3.03
CA VAL A 155 -9.83 -10.73 -3.03
C VAL A 155 -11.02 -11.06 -3.90
N LEU A 156 -10.79 -11.93 -4.88
CA LEU A 156 -11.79 -12.39 -5.86
C LEU A 156 -12.04 -13.89 -5.67
N ASP A 157 -13.17 -14.37 -6.14
CA ASP A 157 -13.40 -15.81 -6.29
C ASP A 157 -12.57 -16.41 -7.45
N ALA A 158 -12.67 -17.71 -7.66
CA ALA A 158 -11.96 -18.41 -8.74
C ALA A 158 -12.37 -17.93 -10.15
N ARG A 159 -13.55 -17.33 -10.31
CA ARG A 159 -14.07 -16.78 -11.57
C ARG A 159 -13.66 -15.33 -11.80
N GLY A 160 -13.03 -14.69 -10.78
CA GLY A 160 -12.61 -13.29 -10.85
C GLY A 160 -13.69 -12.30 -10.43
N VAL A 161 -14.68 -12.74 -9.66
CA VAL A 161 -15.69 -11.86 -9.04
C VAL A 161 -15.17 -11.31 -7.72
N PRO A 162 -15.16 -9.99 -7.51
CA PRO A 162 -14.66 -9.39 -6.28
C PRO A 162 -15.55 -9.71 -5.07
N LEU A 163 -14.92 -10.12 -3.98
CA LEU A 163 -15.55 -10.48 -2.71
C LEU A 163 -15.33 -9.43 -1.63
N GLN A 164 -14.11 -8.96 -1.49
CA GLN A 164 -13.70 -7.97 -0.48
C GLN A 164 -12.47 -7.22 -0.92
N GLY A 165 -12.21 -6.08 -0.30
CA GLY A 165 -10.96 -5.34 -0.40
C GLY A 165 -10.31 -5.17 0.95
N GLY A 166 -8.98 -5.11 0.94
CA GLY A 166 -8.13 -4.83 2.08
C GLY A 166 -7.25 -3.61 1.78
N TYR A 167 -7.11 -2.74 2.76
CA TYR A 167 -6.40 -1.46 2.68
C TYR A 167 -5.35 -1.44 3.78
N ALA A 168 -4.07 -1.46 3.40
CA ALA A 168 -2.96 -1.46 4.36
C ALA A 168 -2.85 -0.13 5.08
N GLN A 169 -2.49 -0.19 6.36
CA GLN A 169 -2.34 0.96 7.24
C GLN A 169 -1.23 0.65 8.22
N HIS A 170 -0.06 1.28 8.06
CA HIS A 170 1.08 1.05 8.94
C HIS A 170 1.46 -0.44 9.07
N CYS A 171 1.42 -1.01 10.27
CA CYS A 171 1.71 -2.42 10.52
C CYS A 171 0.49 -3.35 10.31
N GLY A 172 -0.68 -2.82 9.96
CA GLY A 172 -1.93 -3.55 9.84
C GLY A 172 -2.73 -3.17 8.60
N GLY A 173 -4.04 -3.06 8.78
CA GLY A 173 -4.97 -2.68 7.73
C GLY A 173 -6.42 -2.86 8.13
N VAL A 174 -7.31 -2.54 7.21
CA VAL A 174 -8.76 -2.70 7.35
C VAL A 174 -9.31 -3.41 6.11
N ARG A 175 -10.34 -4.22 6.29
CA ARG A 175 -11.04 -4.88 5.17
C ARG A 175 -12.52 -4.57 5.15
N ALA A 176 -13.11 -4.60 3.96
CA ALA A 176 -14.55 -4.45 3.78
C ALA A 176 -15.07 -5.41 2.69
N PRO A 177 -16.34 -5.85 2.76
CA PRO A 177 -17.01 -6.50 1.64
C PRO A 177 -16.97 -5.60 0.40
N TRP A 178 -16.85 -6.21 -0.78
CA TRP A 178 -16.74 -5.44 -2.04
C TRP A 178 -17.90 -4.47 -2.26
N SER A 179 -19.10 -4.82 -1.79
CA SER A 179 -20.30 -3.96 -1.88
C SER A 179 -20.15 -2.64 -1.12
N GLN A 180 -19.32 -2.58 -0.09
CA GLN A 180 -19.06 -1.39 0.74
C GLN A 180 -17.88 -0.54 0.26
N ILE A 181 -17.14 -1.03 -0.75
CA ILE A 181 -15.99 -0.30 -1.29
C ILE A 181 -16.45 0.71 -2.33
N ALA A 182 -16.09 1.97 -2.11
CA ALA A 182 -16.31 3.03 -3.09
C ALA A 182 -15.52 2.73 -4.38
N ARG A 183 -16.18 2.90 -5.53
CA ARG A 183 -15.59 2.65 -6.85
C ARG A 183 -15.75 3.87 -7.75
N HIS A 184 -14.87 4.00 -8.70
CA HIS A 184 -15.05 4.98 -9.77
C HIS A 184 -16.32 4.61 -10.59
N PRO A 185 -17.22 5.58 -10.85
CA PRO A 185 -18.50 5.31 -11.50
C PRO A 185 -18.37 4.49 -12.78
N GLY A 186 -19.25 3.49 -12.95
CA GLY A 186 -19.27 2.61 -14.13
C GLY A 186 -18.09 1.62 -14.22
N THR A 187 -17.26 1.48 -13.16
CA THR A 187 -16.07 0.61 -13.20
C THR A 187 -15.96 -0.27 -11.95
N LEU A 188 -14.99 -1.19 -11.97
CA LEU A 188 -14.58 -1.98 -10.80
C LEU A 188 -13.28 -1.42 -10.15
N ARG A 189 -12.93 -0.17 -10.44
CA ARG A 189 -11.74 0.50 -9.89
C ARG A 189 -12.04 1.01 -8.48
N PRO A 190 -11.42 0.47 -7.42
CA PRO A 190 -11.66 0.94 -6.07
C PRO A 190 -11.10 2.35 -5.88
N VAL A 191 -11.76 3.14 -5.06
CA VAL A 191 -11.24 4.43 -4.60
C VAL A 191 -10.42 4.20 -3.34
N VAL A 192 -9.20 4.70 -3.33
CA VAL A 192 -8.25 4.61 -2.21
C VAL A 192 -7.94 6.02 -1.74
N TYR A 193 -8.26 6.30 -0.49
CA TYR A 193 -7.94 7.57 0.14
C TYR A 193 -6.59 7.44 0.83
N VAL A 194 -5.59 8.15 0.32
CA VAL A 194 -4.20 8.08 0.78
C VAL A 194 -3.99 9.12 1.87
N ALA A 195 -3.44 8.71 2.99
CA ALA A 195 -3.18 9.58 4.13
C ALA A 195 -1.98 10.48 3.89
N LEU A 196 -2.01 11.65 4.51
CA LEU A 196 -0.93 12.63 4.48
C LEU A 196 0.31 12.10 5.17
N GLY A 197 1.41 12.07 4.45
CA GLY A 197 2.75 11.73 4.94
C GLY A 197 2.97 10.25 5.23
N SER A 198 2.00 9.52 5.78
CA SER A 198 2.10 8.07 6.02
C SER A 198 1.72 7.22 4.80
N HIS A 199 1.06 7.82 3.82
CA HIS A 199 0.53 7.16 2.63
C HIS A 199 -0.37 5.94 2.91
N ALA A 200 -0.72 5.69 4.17
CA ALA A 200 -1.63 4.63 4.58
C ALA A 200 -2.95 4.69 3.79
N SER A 201 -3.48 3.54 3.45
CA SER A 201 -4.64 3.43 2.56
C SER A 201 -5.95 3.34 3.33
N TYR A 202 -6.95 4.16 2.97
CA TYR A 202 -8.23 4.23 3.65
C TYR A 202 -9.43 4.04 2.71
N LEU A 203 -10.53 3.50 3.27
CA LEU A 203 -11.80 3.31 2.57
C LEU A 203 -12.61 4.61 2.41
N ARG A 204 -12.35 5.60 3.26
CA ARG A 204 -13.07 6.88 3.32
C ARG A 204 -12.09 8.02 3.56
N PRO A 205 -12.42 9.24 3.13
CA PRO A 205 -11.62 10.41 3.44
C PRO A 205 -11.84 10.85 4.88
N GLY A 206 -10.89 11.57 5.43
CA GLY A 206 -11.00 12.20 6.74
C GLY A 206 -9.96 11.71 7.73
N ARG A 207 -10.29 11.90 8.98
CA ARG A 207 -9.42 11.58 10.11
C ARG A 207 -9.68 10.16 10.58
N HIS A 208 -8.63 9.40 10.79
CA HIS A 208 -8.68 8.00 11.23
C HIS A 208 -7.67 7.77 12.34
N ALA A 209 -8.12 7.24 13.46
CA ALA A 209 -7.22 6.81 14.52
C ALA A 209 -6.32 5.67 14.00
N THR A 210 -5.03 5.80 14.24
CA THR A 210 -4.06 4.75 13.90
C THR A 210 -4.14 3.62 14.92
N ASP A 211 -3.69 2.42 14.54
CA ASP A 211 -3.63 1.30 15.48
C ASP A 211 -2.45 1.50 16.45
N PRO A 212 -2.71 1.63 17.77
CA PRO A 212 -1.64 1.84 18.74
C PRO A 212 -0.57 0.74 18.71
N ARG A 213 -0.91 -0.47 18.29
CA ARG A 213 0.03 -1.60 18.20
C ARG A 213 1.11 -1.39 17.13
N CYS A 214 0.90 -0.45 16.21
CA CYS A 214 1.89 -0.09 15.20
C CYS A 214 2.96 0.89 15.68
N TRP A 215 2.83 1.41 16.89
CA TRP A 215 3.79 2.36 17.45
C TRP A 215 4.90 1.63 18.21
N PRO A 216 6.15 2.10 18.13
CA PRO A 216 7.20 1.61 19.02
C PRO A 216 6.81 1.91 20.47
N ASP A 217 6.97 0.93 21.35
CA ASP A 217 6.64 1.05 22.77
C ASP A 217 5.29 1.74 23.04
N PRO A 218 4.17 1.23 22.51
CA PRO A 218 2.88 1.93 22.53
C PRO A 218 2.38 2.24 23.94
N GLN A 219 2.83 1.48 24.94
CA GLN A 219 2.51 1.69 26.35
C GLN A 219 3.19 2.96 26.91
N VAL A 220 4.27 3.41 26.32
CA VAL A 220 5.00 4.62 26.70
C VAL A 220 4.64 5.79 25.80
N VAL A 221 4.71 5.59 24.50
CA VAL A 221 4.55 6.64 23.50
C VAL A 221 3.13 7.19 23.46
N VAL A 222 2.10 6.32 23.43
CA VAL A 222 0.72 6.76 23.32
C VAL A 222 0.25 7.62 24.49
N PRO A 223 0.50 7.26 25.78
CA PRO A 223 0.14 8.10 26.91
C PRO A 223 0.82 9.47 26.89
N ILE A 224 2.12 9.52 26.55
CA ILE A 224 2.87 10.78 26.47
C ILE A 224 2.26 11.72 25.43
N PHE A 225 2.02 11.23 24.21
CA PHE A 225 1.42 12.05 23.16
C PHE A 225 0.02 12.50 23.51
N THR A 226 -0.77 11.62 24.11
CA THR A 226 -2.14 11.96 24.56
C THR A 226 -2.09 13.05 25.64
N ALA A 227 -1.17 12.95 26.61
CA ALA A 227 -0.99 13.97 27.66
C ALA A 227 -0.55 15.33 27.09
N LEU A 228 0.20 15.31 25.98
CA LEU A 228 0.60 16.52 25.24
C LEU A 228 -0.52 17.06 24.33
N GLY A 229 -1.70 16.44 24.31
CA GLY A 229 -2.83 16.86 23.50
C GLY A 229 -2.79 16.40 22.05
N TYR A 230 -1.83 15.55 21.67
CA TYR A 230 -1.74 15.00 20.32
C TYR A 230 -2.64 13.77 20.17
N ARG A 231 -3.24 13.65 19.01
CA ARG A 231 -3.93 12.44 18.58
C ARG A 231 -3.11 11.74 17.52
N MET A 232 -2.92 10.44 17.71
CA MET A 232 -2.21 9.59 16.76
C MET A 232 -3.18 9.21 15.63
N ASP A 233 -3.47 10.17 14.75
CA ASP A 233 -4.45 10.00 13.67
C ASP A 233 -3.82 10.23 12.30
N ASP A 234 -4.28 9.47 11.33
CA ASP A 234 -4.05 9.75 9.93
C ASP A 234 -5.11 10.68 9.35
N HIS A 235 -4.71 11.45 8.36
CA HIS A 235 -5.58 12.34 7.61
C HIS A 235 -5.65 11.91 6.15
N ALA A 236 -6.62 11.04 5.83
CA ALA A 236 -6.81 10.50 4.49
C ALA A 236 -7.49 11.49 3.54
N GLY A 237 -7.06 11.48 2.31
CA GLY A 237 -7.34 12.40 1.23
C GLY A 237 -8.73 13.01 1.16
N ARG A 238 -8.80 14.21 0.64
CA ARG A 238 -9.98 14.95 0.17
C ARG A 238 -9.59 15.86 -0.98
N GLY A 239 -8.38 15.68 -1.50
CA GLY A 239 -7.78 16.54 -2.50
C GLY A 239 -7.78 15.93 -3.89
N ARG A 240 -6.61 15.97 -4.52
CA ARG A 240 -6.43 15.56 -5.91
C ARG A 240 -6.77 14.09 -6.13
N ARG A 241 -7.61 13.83 -7.14
CA ARG A 241 -7.87 12.48 -7.66
C ARG A 241 -6.88 12.14 -8.77
N ILE A 242 -6.26 10.97 -8.67
CA ILE A 242 -5.38 10.44 -9.70
C ILE A 242 -6.11 9.27 -10.37
N LEU A 243 -6.53 9.49 -11.61
CA LEU A 243 -7.24 8.51 -12.44
C LEU A 243 -6.28 7.77 -13.38
N ALA A 244 -5.26 8.48 -13.88
CA ALA A 244 -4.26 7.93 -14.78
C ALA A 244 -3.03 7.52 -13.95
N LEU A 245 -2.89 6.22 -13.73
CA LEU A 245 -1.77 5.61 -13.05
C LEU A 245 -0.96 4.79 -14.03
N ARG A 246 0.35 4.94 -14.02
CA ARG A 246 1.26 4.00 -14.67
C ARG A 246 1.22 2.69 -13.90
N LEU A 247 0.81 1.62 -14.55
CA LEU A 247 0.77 0.29 -13.97
C LEU A 247 2.02 -0.49 -14.38
N VAL A 248 2.83 -0.88 -13.41
CA VAL A 248 3.98 -1.77 -13.57
C VAL A 248 3.63 -3.13 -13.00
N ARG A 249 3.79 -4.20 -13.81
CA ARG A 249 3.56 -5.55 -13.32
C ARG A 249 4.67 -5.97 -12.36
N LEU A 250 4.28 -6.52 -11.21
CA LEU A 250 5.17 -7.02 -10.19
C LEU A 250 5.10 -8.54 -10.14
N THR A 251 6.26 -9.19 -10.13
CA THR A 251 6.41 -10.63 -9.87
C THR A 251 7.48 -10.83 -8.79
N ALA A 252 7.75 -12.04 -8.38
CA ALA A 252 8.82 -12.34 -7.41
C ALA A 252 10.23 -11.95 -7.90
N THR A 253 10.40 -11.80 -9.22
CA THR A 253 11.72 -11.57 -9.86
C THR A 253 11.74 -10.39 -10.83
N THR A 254 10.62 -9.70 -11.00
CA THR A 254 10.49 -8.61 -11.97
C THR A 254 9.64 -7.48 -11.39
N PRO A 255 10.14 -6.24 -11.42
CA PRO A 255 11.46 -5.75 -11.81
C PRO A 255 12.61 -6.34 -10.95
N ALA A 256 13.86 -6.20 -11.39
CA ALA A 256 15.05 -6.81 -10.74
C ALA A 256 15.19 -6.43 -9.24
N TRP A 257 14.81 -5.22 -8.87
CA TRP A 257 14.85 -4.74 -7.48
C TRP A 257 13.94 -5.52 -6.51
N THR A 258 13.02 -6.36 -7.01
CA THR A 258 12.16 -7.21 -6.16
C THR A 258 12.93 -8.27 -5.40
N SER A 259 14.16 -8.58 -5.83
CA SER A 259 15.08 -9.48 -5.12
C SER A 259 15.81 -8.82 -3.95
N PHE A 260 15.74 -7.49 -3.82
CA PHE A 260 16.38 -6.78 -2.72
C PHE A 260 15.67 -7.05 -1.40
N THR A 261 16.38 -7.67 -0.44
CA THR A 261 15.84 -8.12 0.86
C THR A 261 16.03 -7.11 1.98
N GLY A 262 16.81 -6.07 1.75
CA GLY A 262 17.10 -5.04 2.75
C GLY A 262 15.98 -4.00 2.90
N THR A 263 16.25 -3.01 3.75
CA THR A 263 15.34 -1.89 3.99
C THR A 263 15.49 -0.80 2.92
N TRP A 264 14.36 -0.18 2.58
CA TRP A 264 14.26 0.92 1.62
C TRP A 264 14.39 2.25 2.37
N GLY A 265 15.58 2.53 2.85
CA GLY A 265 15.88 3.75 3.57
C GLY A 265 16.62 3.53 4.87
N GLU A 266 17.08 4.64 5.45
CA GLU A 266 17.77 4.65 6.72
C GLU A 266 16.81 4.43 7.89
N ASP A 267 17.37 3.92 8.99
CA ASP A 267 16.71 3.85 10.28
C ASP A 267 16.86 5.17 11.03
N ARG A 268 15.77 5.64 11.61
CA ARG A 268 15.78 6.80 12.47
C ARG A 268 15.60 6.37 13.93
N TYR A 269 16.42 6.97 14.80
CA TYR A 269 16.33 6.79 16.24
C TYR A 269 16.08 8.12 16.92
N ALA A 270 15.11 8.18 17.81
CA ALA A 270 14.88 9.31 18.69
C ALA A 270 15.37 8.99 20.11
N ARG A 271 15.70 10.04 20.85
CA ARG A 271 16.15 9.93 22.24
C ARG A 271 15.24 10.76 23.15
N LEU A 272 14.77 10.11 24.21
CA LEU A 272 14.00 10.76 25.27
C LEU A 272 14.70 10.49 26.61
N GLY A 273 15.40 11.48 27.15
CA GLY A 273 16.30 11.28 28.29
C GLY A 273 17.37 10.25 27.95
N ASP A 274 17.49 9.20 28.77
CA ASP A 274 18.45 8.12 28.56
C ASP A 274 17.90 6.97 27.68
N VAL A 275 16.64 7.04 27.28
CA VAL A 275 16.00 6.01 26.46
C VAL A 275 16.18 6.36 24.99
N THR A 276 16.78 5.44 24.24
CA THR A 276 16.86 5.50 22.77
C THR A 276 15.88 4.49 22.19
N PHE A 277 15.01 4.92 21.30
CA PHE A 277 14.06 4.06 20.61
C PHE A 277 14.10 4.30 19.10
N GLN A 278 13.75 3.28 18.33
CA GLN A 278 13.63 3.43 16.89
C GLN A 278 12.35 4.23 16.57
N ASP A 279 12.53 5.41 15.98
CA ASP A 279 11.45 6.34 15.68
C ASP A 279 10.89 6.12 14.25
N GLY A 280 11.69 5.58 13.36
CA GLY A 280 11.29 5.22 12.01
C GLY A 280 12.26 4.21 11.41
N ALA A 281 11.76 3.36 10.52
CA ALA A 281 12.58 2.40 9.81
C ALA A 281 12.14 2.33 8.34
N GLY A 282 13.08 2.34 7.44
CA GLY A 282 12.83 2.05 6.04
C GLY A 282 12.13 0.69 5.91
N PRO A 283 11.06 0.58 5.11
CA PRO A 283 10.32 -0.67 4.95
C PRO A 283 11.12 -1.68 4.12
N ILE A 284 10.83 -2.96 4.30
CA ILE A 284 11.24 -3.98 3.33
C ILE A 284 10.35 -3.92 2.08
N GLY A 285 10.91 -4.36 0.95
CA GLY A 285 10.19 -4.39 -0.33
C GLY A 285 8.96 -5.31 -0.33
N PRO A 286 8.04 -5.11 -1.28
CA PRO A 286 6.76 -5.83 -1.35
C PRO A 286 6.88 -7.35 -1.29
N THR A 287 7.80 -7.93 -2.05
CA THR A 287 7.98 -9.39 -2.20
C THR A 287 8.44 -10.09 -0.93
N HIS A 288 8.94 -9.33 0.05
CA HIS A 288 9.42 -9.83 1.34
C HIS A 288 8.40 -9.65 2.47
N LYS A 289 7.31 -8.91 2.22
CA LYS A 289 6.22 -8.71 3.21
C LYS A 289 5.31 -9.94 3.30
N ARG A 290 4.63 -10.12 4.44
CA ARG A 290 3.62 -11.16 4.64
C ARG A 290 2.51 -11.10 3.60
N ALA A 291 2.08 -9.90 3.25
CA ALA A 291 1.05 -9.64 2.25
C ALA A 291 1.36 -10.28 0.88
N TRP A 292 2.63 -10.42 0.51
CA TRP A 292 3.04 -11.14 -0.71
C TRP A 292 2.97 -12.66 -0.53
N ARG A 293 3.46 -13.16 0.61
CA ARG A 293 3.58 -14.60 0.87
C ARG A 293 2.24 -15.26 1.14
N ASP A 294 1.33 -14.55 1.83
CA ASP A 294 -0.02 -15.01 2.17
C ASP A 294 -1.05 -13.89 2.00
N PRO A 295 -1.35 -13.47 0.77
CA PRO A 295 -2.20 -12.31 0.51
C PRO A 295 -3.66 -12.51 0.94
N VAL A 296 -4.16 -13.75 0.97
CA VAL A 296 -5.52 -14.05 1.44
C VAL A 296 -5.57 -13.98 2.96
N GLY A 297 -4.63 -14.64 3.64
CA GLY A 297 -4.53 -14.65 5.11
C GLY A 297 -4.23 -13.27 5.68
N GLU A 298 -3.43 -12.47 4.98
CA GLU A 298 -3.15 -11.08 5.35
C GLU A 298 -4.46 -10.27 5.43
N VAL A 299 -5.21 -10.20 4.34
CA VAL A 299 -6.49 -9.47 4.32
C VAL A 299 -7.49 -10.06 5.31
N ALA A 300 -7.53 -11.38 5.47
CA ALA A 300 -8.43 -12.03 6.41
C ALA A 300 -8.13 -11.69 7.88
N SER A 301 -6.86 -11.40 8.21
CA SER A 301 -6.43 -11.04 9.56
C SER A 301 -6.82 -9.62 9.98
N TRP A 302 -7.14 -8.75 9.02
CA TRP A 302 -7.48 -7.36 9.31
C TRP A 302 -8.90 -7.21 9.85
N PRO A 303 -9.14 -6.24 10.75
CA PRO A 303 -10.48 -5.93 11.24
C PRO A 303 -11.40 -5.52 10.09
N ARG A 304 -12.69 -5.75 10.25
CA ARG A 304 -13.70 -5.20 9.33
C ARG A 304 -13.87 -3.71 9.57
N ALA A 305 -14.00 -2.96 8.49
CA ALA A 305 -14.41 -1.57 8.57
C ALA A 305 -15.78 -1.46 9.27
N ARG A 306 -15.88 -0.48 10.15
CA ARG A 306 -17.14 -0.11 10.84
C ARG A 306 -17.95 0.87 10.01
#